data_f6d24cbdbfb50a7001be82cf4c871cd5
#
_entry.id   f6d24cbdbfb50a7001be82cf4c871cd5
#
_cell.length_a   1.000
_cell.length_b   1.000
_cell.length_c   1.000
_cell.angle_alpha   90.00
_cell.angle_beta   90.00
_cell.angle_gamma   90.00
#
_symmetry.space_group_name_H-M   'P 1'
#
loop_
_entity.id
_entity.type
_entity.pdbx_description
1 polymer ?
#
loop_
_entity_poly.entity_id
_entity_poly.type
_entity_poly.pdbx_seq_one_letter_code
_entity_poly.pdbx_strand_id
1 'polypeptide(L)'
;MRSARAMNLNMLETIPWRTIIHYGLHFIAPVLLAFFFKKDRRVKAYLIMLATMVVDADHLLADPIFDPNRMSIGFHPLHSYIAIAVYVIMCLLPYEKLHWPWRLRAVAVGLVFHMFTDWQDYVLWQ
;
A
#
# COMPACT_ATOMS: atom_id res chain seq x y z
N MET A 1 -27.99 -31.12 -10.38
CA MET A 1 -27.59 -29.86 -11.00
C MET A 1 -27.67 -28.63 -10.08
N ARG A 2 -28.72 -28.45 -9.32
CA ARG A 2 -28.83 -27.30 -8.36
C ARG A 2 -27.77 -27.33 -7.26
N SER A 3 -27.37 -28.51 -6.77
CA SER A 3 -26.38 -28.60 -5.67
C SER A 3 -24.96 -28.20 -6.07
N ALA A 4 -24.53 -28.56 -7.27
CA ALA A 4 -23.17 -28.22 -7.77
C ALA A 4 -23.02 -26.71 -8.05
N ARG A 5 -24.10 -26.07 -8.53
CA ARG A 5 -24.09 -24.62 -8.81
C ARG A 5 -24.12 -23.80 -7.52
N ALA A 6 -24.89 -24.26 -6.51
CA ALA A 6 -24.91 -23.65 -5.19
C ALA A 6 -23.56 -23.81 -4.47
N MET A 7 -22.91 -24.97 -4.62
CA MET A 7 -21.60 -25.23 -4.03
C MET A 7 -20.50 -24.36 -4.68
N ASN A 8 -20.56 -24.12 -6.01
CA ASN A 8 -19.63 -23.22 -6.69
C ASN A 8 -19.82 -21.76 -6.28
N LEU A 9 -21.05 -21.29 -6.09
CA LEU A 9 -21.29 -19.92 -5.61
C LEU A 9 -20.79 -19.73 -4.18
N ASN A 10 -21.03 -20.71 -3.30
CA ASN A 10 -20.52 -20.67 -1.92
C ASN A 10 -18.99 -20.71 -1.85
N MET A 11 -18.32 -21.42 -2.77
CA MET A 11 -16.86 -21.41 -2.86
C MET A 11 -16.31 -20.04 -3.29
N LEU A 12 -16.97 -19.35 -4.20
CA LEU A 12 -16.57 -18.00 -4.62
C LEU A 12 -16.76 -16.98 -3.49
N GLU A 13 -17.80 -17.15 -2.65
CA GLU A 13 -18.04 -16.32 -1.47
C GLU A 13 -17.02 -16.57 -0.35
N THR A 14 -16.38 -17.76 -0.32
CA THR A 14 -15.34 -18.07 0.69
C THR A 14 -13.95 -17.57 0.31
N ILE A 15 -13.73 -17.14 -0.94
CA ILE A 15 -12.44 -16.60 -1.36
C ILE A 15 -12.27 -15.20 -0.76
N PRO A 16 -11.18 -14.95 -0.02
CA PRO A 16 -10.93 -13.65 0.60
C PRO A 16 -10.40 -12.64 -0.43
N TRP A 17 -11.23 -12.31 -1.42
CA TRP A 17 -10.86 -11.42 -2.53
C TRP A 17 -10.29 -10.08 -2.04
N ARG A 18 -10.89 -9.50 -1.02
CA ARG A 18 -10.37 -8.26 -0.41
C ARG A 18 -8.91 -8.40 -0.01
N THR A 19 -8.58 -9.45 0.72
CA THR A 19 -7.21 -9.74 1.18
C THR A 19 -6.28 -9.99 0.02
N ILE A 20 -6.70 -10.78 -0.97
CA ILE A 20 -5.89 -11.11 -2.15
C ILE A 20 -5.57 -9.85 -2.96
N ILE A 21 -6.56 -9.00 -3.21
CA ILE A 21 -6.38 -7.75 -3.96
C ILE A 21 -5.50 -6.79 -3.17
N HIS A 22 -5.75 -6.63 -1.88
CA HIS A 22 -4.98 -5.75 -1.01
C HIS A 22 -3.48 -6.09 -1.03
N TYR A 23 -3.14 -7.33 -0.67
CA TYR A 23 -1.73 -7.76 -0.69
C TYR A 23 -1.16 -7.88 -2.10
N GLY A 24 -1.96 -8.27 -3.07
CA GLY A 24 -1.56 -8.28 -4.49
C GLY A 24 -1.11 -6.89 -4.96
N LEU A 25 -1.85 -5.83 -4.61
CA LEU A 25 -1.45 -4.45 -4.90
C LEU A 25 -0.14 -4.07 -4.20
N HIS A 26 0.03 -4.44 -2.93
CA HIS A 26 1.27 -4.16 -2.20
C HIS A 26 2.51 -4.83 -2.79
N PHE A 27 2.38 -6.01 -3.40
CA PHE A 27 3.51 -6.76 -3.96
C PHE A 27 3.72 -6.53 -5.46
N ILE A 28 2.64 -6.38 -6.24
CA ILE A 28 2.72 -6.31 -7.71
C ILE A 28 2.87 -4.86 -8.19
N ALA A 29 2.10 -3.93 -7.66
CA ALA A 29 2.14 -2.55 -8.12
C ALA A 29 3.52 -1.89 -7.94
N PRO A 30 4.30 -2.15 -6.89
CA PRO A 30 5.66 -1.66 -6.79
C PRO A 30 6.58 -2.13 -7.93
N VAL A 31 6.30 -3.28 -8.55
CA VAL A 31 7.03 -3.72 -9.76
C VAL A 31 6.83 -2.72 -10.89
N LEU A 32 5.57 -2.31 -11.13
CA LEU A 32 5.25 -1.32 -12.16
C LEU A 32 5.81 0.06 -11.82
N LEU A 33 5.72 0.47 -10.56
CA LEU A 33 6.27 1.74 -10.09
C LEU A 33 7.80 1.79 -10.20
N ALA A 34 8.48 0.65 -10.05
CA ALA A 34 9.94 0.58 -10.20
C ALA A 34 10.42 0.98 -11.61
N PHE A 35 9.56 0.86 -12.64
CA PHE A 35 9.89 1.29 -14.00
C PHE A 35 10.05 2.81 -14.15
N PHE A 36 9.53 3.61 -13.24
CA PHE A 36 9.79 5.06 -13.20
C PHE A 36 11.21 5.41 -12.75
N PHE A 37 11.95 4.45 -12.20
CA PHE A 37 13.33 4.62 -11.79
C PHE A 37 14.30 4.18 -12.91
N LYS A 38 15.54 4.68 -12.87
CA LYS A 38 16.61 4.27 -13.80
C LYS A 38 16.79 2.74 -13.77
N LYS A 39 17.09 2.15 -14.92
CA LYS A 39 17.14 0.69 -15.11
C LYS A 39 18.01 -0.03 -14.07
N ASP A 40 19.15 0.52 -13.73
CA ASP A 40 20.10 0.00 -12.74
C ASP A 40 19.59 0.09 -11.28
N ARG A 41 18.52 0.86 -11.06
CA ARG A 41 17.93 1.12 -9.73
C ARG A 41 16.61 0.40 -9.48
N ARG A 42 16.00 -0.20 -10.51
CA ARG A 42 14.63 -0.75 -10.44
C ARG A 42 14.45 -1.80 -9.36
N VAL A 43 15.37 -2.77 -9.25
CA VAL A 43 15.30 -3.83 -8.23
C VAL A 43 15.41 -3.22 -6.84
N LYS A 44 16.36 -2.29 -6.63
CA LYS A 44 16.51 -1.61 -5.35
C LYS A 44 15.28 -0.76 -5.00
N ALA A 45 14.74 -0.03 -5.99
CA ALA A 45 13.51 0.74 -5.81
C ALA A 45 12.33 -0.16 -5.40
N TYR A 46 12.16 -1.29 -6.07
CA TYR A 46 11.14 -2.29 -5.72
C TYR A 46 11.29 -2.78 -4.28
N LEU A 47 12.49 -3.18 -3.88
CA LEU A 47 12.74 -3.67 -2.51
C LEU A 47 12.51 -2.57 -1.46
N ILE A 48 12.88 -1.32 -1.76
CA ILE A 48 12.62 -0.19 -0.88
C ILE A 48 11.10 0.04 -0.75
N MET A 49 10.37 0.02 -1.84
CA MET A 49 8.92 0.17 -1.82
C MET A 49 8.22 -0.96 -1.05
N LEU A 50 8.69 -2.22 -1.17
CA LEU A 50 8.21 -3.31 -0.33
C LEU A 50 8.50 -3.05 1.15
N ALA A 51 9.70 -2.58 1.47
CA ALA A 51 10.08 -2.29 2.85
C ALA A 51 9.20 -1.19 3.49
N THR A 52 8.57 -0.33 2.69
CA THR A 52 7.64 0.68 3.21
C THR A 52 6.37 0.08 3.85
N MET A 53 6.08 -1.20 3.63
CA MET A 53 5.01 -1.90 4.35
C MET A 53 5.22 -1.90 5.87
N VAL A 54 6.43 -1.65 6.36
CA VAL A 54 6.70 -1.47 7.79
C VAL A 54 5.91 -0.32 8.41
N VAL A 55 5.39 0.60 7.59
CA VAL A 55 4.51 1.68 8.06
C VAL A 55 3.27 1.15 8.79
N ASP A 56 2.81 -0.04 8.45
CA ASP A 56 1.70 -0.72 9.13
C ASP A 56 2.01 -1.14 10.58
N ALA A 57 3.26 -1.01 11.02
CA ALA A 57 3.60 -1.25 12.42
C ALA A 57 2.86 -0.31 13.38
N ASP A 58 2.35 0.83 12.91
CA ASP A 58 1.54 1.75 13.72
C ASP A 58 0.15 1.18 14.08
N HIS A 59 -0.33 0.14 13.36
CA HIS A 59 -1.54 -0.59 13.73
C HIS A 59 -1.42 -1.27 15.10
N LEU A 60 -0.21 -1.61 15.52
CA LEU A 60 0.05 -2.21 16.83
C LEU A 60 -0.30 -1.28 18.00
N LEU A 61 -0.43 0.02 17.75
CA LEU A 61 -0.82 1.03 18.73
C LEU A 61 -2.34 1.10 18.95
N ALA A 62 -3.12 0.39 18.16
CA ALA A 62 -4.58 0.43 18.21
C ALA A 62 -5.16 -0.80 18.92
N ASP A 63 -6.34 -0.64 19.52
CA ASP A 63 -7.13 -1.71 20.12
C ASP A 63 -8.56 -1.68 19.53
N PRO A 64 -9.01 -2.75 18.87
CA PRO A 64 -8.23 -3.91 18.44
C PRO A 64 -7.17 -3.51 17.40
N ILE A 65 -6.10 -4.31 17.29
CA ILE A 65 -5.02 -4.08 16.30
C ILE A 65 -5.58 -4.03 14.88
N PHE A 66 -6.47 -4.97 14.55
CA PHE A 66 -7.19 -4.99 13.28
C PHE A 66 -8.68 -4.80 13.49
N ASP A 67 -9.25 -3.85 12.76
CA ASP A 67 -10.68 -3.63 12.67
C ASP A 67 -11.05 -3.39 11.21
N PRO A 68 -11.79 -4.31 10.55
CA PRO A 68 -12.14 -4.17 9.14
C PRO A 68 -13.05 -2.97 8.84
N ASN A 69 -13.72 -2.44 9.86
CA ASN A 69 -14.59 -1.26 9.74
C ASN A 69 -13.86 0.06 10.03
N ARG A 70 -12.58 -0.01 10.42
CA ARG A 70 -11.77 1.17 10.69
C ARG A 70 -11.01 1.58 9.44
N MET A 71 -11.19 2.83 9.04
CA MET A 71 -10.35 3.44 8.01
C MET A 71 -8.97 3.74 8.59
N SER A 72 -7.91 3.13 8.05
CA SER A 72 -6.53 3.38 8.50
C SER A 72 -6.10 4.82 8.26
N ILE A 73 -6.49 5.38 7.11
CA ILE A 73 -6.19 6.76 6.74
C ILE A 73 -6.85 7.74 7.71
N GLY A 74 -6.04 8.60 8.29
CA GLY A 74 -6.48 9.60 9.27
C GLY A 74 -6.56 9.07 10.70
N PHE A 75 -6.52 7.76 10.93
CA PHE A 75 -6.61 7.14 12.26
C PHE A 75 -5.23 6.82 12.85
N HIS A 76 -4.41 6.07 12.12
CA HIS A 76 -3.07 5.70 12.59
C HIS A 76 -2.07 6.85 12.38
N PRO A 77 -1.06 7.01 13.26
CA PRO A 77 -0.12 8.13 13.18
C PRO A 77 0.61 8.25 11.85
N LEU A 78 1.12 7.12 11.32
CA LEU A 78 1.84 7.10 10.04
C LEU A 78 0.89 7.11 8.82
N HIS A 79 -0.42 6.97 9.04
CA HIS A 79 -1.48 7.10 8.05
C HIS A 79 -2.25 8.41 8.20
N SER A 80 -1.79 9.33 9.03
CA SER A 80 -2.41 10.64 9.23
C SER A 80 -2.31 11.51 7.99
N TYR A 81 -3.22 12.46 7.85
CA TYR A 81 -3.20 13.41 6.73
C TYR A 81 -1.92 14.24 6.67
N ILE A 82 -1.32 14.54 7.82
CA ILE A 82 -0.02 15.22 7.90
C ILE A 82 1.09 14.33 7.36
N ALA A 83 1.13 13.06 7.77
CA ALA A 83 2.10 12.10 7.26
C ALA A 83 1.97 11.93 5.74
N ILE A 84 0.75 11.78 5.24
CA ILE A 84 0.46 11.66 3.80
C ILE A 84 0.95 12.91 3.04
N ALA A 85 0.68 14.11 3.55
CA ALA A 85 1.16 15.35 2.97
C ALA A 85 2.69 15.38 2.88
N VAL A 86 3.40 14.96 3.91
CA VAL A 86 4.86 14.83 3.92
C VAL A 86 5.32 13.84 2.84
N TYR A 87 4.70 12.67 2.73
CA TYR A 87 5.06 11.66 1.72
C TYR A 87 4.86 12.19 0.29
N VAL A 88 3.77 12.90 0.02
CA VAL A 88 3.50 13.52 -1.28
C VAL A 88 4.55 14.59 -1.59
N ILE A 89 4.85 15.46 -0.65
CA ILE A 89 5.90 16.48 -0.80
C ILE A 89 7.24 15.82 -1.12
N MET A 90 7.60 14.75 -0.39
CA MET A 90 8.83 14.00 -0.63
C MET A 90 8.89 13.37 -2.01
N CYS A 91 7.74 12.98 -2.60
CA CYS A 91 7.71 12.49 -3.99
C CYS A 91 8.08 13.58 -5.00
N LEU A 92 7.70 14.82 -4.74
CA LEU A 92 7.80 15.95 -5.65
C LEU A 92 9.11 16.72 -5.55
N LEU A 93 9.91 16.48 -4.50
CA LEU A 93 11.16 17.22 -4.28
C LEU A 93 12.17 17.00 -5.41
N PRO A 94 12.93 18.04 -5.79
CA PRO A 94 13.96 17.96 -6.82
C PRO A 94 15.25 17.35 -6.26
N TYR A 95 15.29 16.05 -6.06
CA TYR A 95 16.40 15.32 -5.41
C TYR A 95 17.76 15.59 -6.01
N GLU A 96 17.84 15.76 -7.34
CA GLU A 96 19.12 16.06 -8.02
C GLU A 96 19.65 17.44 -7.63
N LYS A 97 18.75 18.45 -7.56
CA LYS A 97 19.13 19.81 -7.15
C LYS A 97 19.48 19.91 -5.66
N LEU A 98 18.82 19.10 -4.84
CA LEU A 98 19.06 19.06 -3.39
C LEU A 98 20.25 18.18 -3.00
N HIS A 99 20.84 17.46 -3.95
CA HIS A 99 21.87 16.45 -3.71
C HIS A 99 21.42 15.35 -2.73
N TRP A 100 20.12 15.07 -2.70
CA TRP A 100 19.54 14.05 -1.85
C TRP A 100 19.54 12.69 -2.54
N PRO A 101 19.68 11.59 -1.78
CA PRO A 101 19.72 10.25 -2.36
C PRO A 101 18.37 9.87 -2.96
N TRP A 102 18.37 9.38 -4.19
CA TRP A 102 17.16 8.93 -4.91
C TRP A 102 16.33 7.88 -4.14
N ARG A 103 16.96 7.17 -3.20
CA ARG A 103 16.31 6.16 -2.37
C ARG A 103 15.18 6.76 -1.52
N LEU A 104 15.31 7.99 -1.10
CA LEU A 104 14.24 8.69 -0.36
C LEU A 104 13.00 8.90 -1.24
N ARG A 105 13.17 9.13 -2.55
CA ARG A 105 12.04 9.17 -3.47
C ARG A 105 11.37 7.80 -3.58
N ALA A 106 12.13 6.72 -3.63
CA ALA A 106 11.57 5.37 -3.64
C ALA A 106 10.76 5.07 -2.37
N VAL A 107 11.24 5.49 -1.21
CA VAL A 107 10.48 5.42 0.06
C VAL A 107 9.19 6.22 -0.04
N ALA A 108 9.26 7.46 -0.50
CA ALA A 108 8.09 8.34 -0.61
C ALA A 108 7.05 7.76 -1.59
N VAL A 109 7.46 7.27 -2.74
CA VAL A 109 6.56 6.63 -3.72
C VAL A 109 5.90 5.40 -3.12
N GLY A 110 6.65 4.56 -2.43
CA GLY A 110 6.11 3.38 -1.75
C GLY A 110 5.08 3.74 -0.70
N LEU A 111 5.34 4.75 0.12
CA LEU A 111 4.43 5.22 1.17
C LEU A 111 3.15 5.83 0.60
N VAL A 112 3.25 6.69 -0.42
CA VAL A 112 2.06 7.28 -1.07
C VAL A 112 1.20 6.20 -1.69
N PHE A 113 1.80 5.24 -2.37
CA PHE A 113 1.07 4.14 -2.97
C PHE A 113 0.42 3.23 -1.91
N HIS A 114 1.10 2.99 -0.79
CA HIS A 114 0.56 2.25 0.35
C HIS A 114 -0.70 2.95 0.88
N MET A 115 -0.65 4.26 1.12
CA MET A 115 -1.81 5.05 1.56
C MET A 115 -2.97 4.98 0.55
N PHE A 116 -2.67 5.03 -0.74
CA PHE A 116 -3.67 4.86 -1.79
C PHE A 116 -4.33 3.48 -1.75
N THR A 117 -3.55 2.43 -1.55
CA THR A 117 -4.05 1.06 -1.45
C THR A 117 -4.98 0.89 -0.26
N ASP A 118 -4.63 1.43 0.90
CA ASP A 118 -5.46 1.37 2.10
C ASP A 118 -6.76 2.16 1.94
N TRP A 119 -6.67 3.34 1.35
CA TRP A 119 -7.85 4.14 1.04
C TRP A 119 -8.79 3.40 0.07
N GLN A 120 -8.27 2.86 -1.01
CA GLN A 120 -9.02 2.11 -2.01
C GLN A 120 -9.68 0.87 -1.39
N ASP A 121 -8.93 0.12 -0.57
CA ASP A 121 -9.44 -1.06 0.11
C ASP A 121 -10.64 -0.73 1.00
N TYR A 122 -10.53 0.34 1.78
CA TYR A 122 -11.63 0.78 2.64
C TYR A 122 -12.86 1.22 1.83
N VAL A 123 -12.68 1.99 0.76
CA VAL A 123 -13.80 2.56 -0.02
C VAL A 123 -14.51 1.52 -0.87
N LEU A 124 -13.79 0.57 -1.45
CA LEU A 124 -14.38 -0.41 -2.38
C LEU A 124 -15.07 -1.58 -1.67
N TRP A 125 -14.71 -1.86 -0.43
CA TRP A 125 -15.21 -3.05 0.30
C TRP A 125 -16.16 -2.71 1.47
N GLN A 126 -16.73 -1.51 1.46
CA GLN A 126 -17.78 -1.09 2.44
C GLN A 126 -19.14 -1.66 2.09
#